data_b1e660ec8fd0af4a9e467707f296e8e4
#
_entry.id   b1e660ec8fd0af4a9e467707f296e8e4
#
_cell.length_a   1.000
_cell.length_b   1.000
_cell.length_c   1.000
_cell.angle_alpha   90.00
_cell.angle_beta   90.00
_cell.angle_gamma   90.00
#
_symmetry.space_group_name_H-M   'P 1'
#
loop_
_entity.id
_entity.type
_entity.pdbx_description
1 polymer ?
#
loop_
_entity_poly.entity_id
_entity_poly.type
_entity_poly.pdbx_seq_one_letter_code
_entity_poly.pdbx_strand_id
1 'polypeptide(L)'
;MSTGINAINEAVKEAGAFMQPLFNELGKVVIGQNYLTERLVIGLLANGHVLLEGVPGLAKTLAVKSLANTMHVKFSRLQFTPDMLPADIVGTQIYNPQSGGFTTRKGPVFANLVLADEINRAPAKVQSALLEAMQERQVTIGEQTFKLDAPFLVLATQNPIEQEGTYPLPEAQVDRFMLKLKIGYPTRAEERQILEVMAKTSGTPTASAVVDPKDILKARDVINEIYVDDKVKDYIVDLVCATRDPEHYKIAVKDFIQLGASPRATIALTLAAKAYAFLKGRGYVTPQDVKSIGMDVLRHRVAITYEAEAEEKTSETVVQKIFDELPVP
;
A
#
# COMPACT_ATOMS: atom_id res chain seq x y z
N MET A 1 18.15 -27.02 -9.55
CA MET A 1 16.99 -26.15 -9.22
C MET A 1 16.29 -26.53 -7.92
N SER A 2 16.00 -27.82 -7.63
CA SER A 2 15.27 -28.22 -6.39
C SER A 2 16.00 -27.86 -5.08
N THR A 3 17.32 -27.99 -5.03
CA THR A 3 18.11 -27.70 -3.82
C THR A 3 18.09 -26.21 -3.45
N GLY A 4 18.07 -25.31 -4.44
CA GLY A 4 18.01 -23.86 -4.21
C GLY A 4 16.63 -23.41 -3.67
N ILE A 5 15.53 -23.95 -4.22
CA ILE A 5 14.16 -23.61 -3.79
C ILE A 5 13.91 -24.10 -2.36
N ASN A 6 14.41 -25.28 -1.98
CA ASN A 6 14.28 -25.79 -0.61
C ASN A 6 15.01 -24.88 0.40
N ALA A 7 16.20 -24.40 0.08
CA ALA A 7 16.91 -23.46 0.94
C ALA A 7 16.14 -22.13 1.11
N ILE A 8 15.54 -21.60 0.02
CA ILE A 8 14.71 -20.42 0.08
C ILE A 8 13.44 -20.68 0.91
N ASN A 9 12.79 -21.84 0.78
CA ASN A 9 11.64 -22.20 1.61
C ASN A 9 11.97 -22.22 3.11
N GLU A 10 13.12 -22.77 3.50
CA GLU A 10 13.55 -22.76 4.91
C GLU A 10 13.84 -21.32 5.38
N ALA A 11 14.52 -20.49 4.57
CA ALA A 11 14.74 -19.09 4.88
C ALA A 11 13.41 -18.30 5.03
N VAL A 12 12.41 -18.60 4.19
CA VAL A 12 11.07 -18.00 4.28
C VAL A 12 10.38 -18.40 5.58
N LYS A 13 10.47 -19.67 6.00
CA LYS A 13 9.89 -20.13 7.26
C LYS A 13 10.53 -19.46 8.47
N GLU A 14 11.87 -19.38 8.47
CA GLU A 14 12.62 -18.76 9.55
C GLU A 14 12.32 -17.25 9.64
N ALA A 15 12.49 -16.53 8.54
CA ALA A 15 12.24 -15.09 8.48
C ALA A 15 10.76 -14.73 8.67
N GLY A 16 9.84 -15.65 8.36
CA GLY A 16 8.38 -15.48 8.50
C GLY A 16 7.82 -15.85 9.86
N ALA A 17 8.63 -16.30 10.82
CA ALA A 17 8.16 -16.78 12.12
C ALA A 17 7.32 -15.74 12.91
N PHE A 18 7.56 -14.46 12.71
CA PHE A 18 6.80 -13.37 13.34
C PHE A 18 5.41 -13.13 12.73
N MET A 19 5.11 -13.69 11.54
CA MET A 19 3.86 -13.40 10.82
C MET A 19 2.62 -13.86 11.60
N GLN A 20 2.63 -15.07 12.14
CA GLN A 20 1.48 -15.59 12.89
C GLN A 20 1.22 -14.76 14.17
N PRO A 21 2.22 -14.45 15.02
CA PRO A 21 2.05 -13.51 16.13
C PRO A 21 1.51 -12.15 15.69
N LEU A 22 2.02 -11.58 14.57
CA LEU A 22 1.56 -10.31 14.02
C LEU A 22 0.06 -10.33 13.70
N PHE A 23 -0.40 -11.32 12.92
CA PHE A 23 -1.81 -11.43 12.55
C PHE A 23 -2.71 -11.74 13.75
N ASN A 24 -2.23 -12.51 14.72
CA ASN A 24 -2.96 -12.75 15.95
C ASN A 24 -3.21 -11.46 16.74
N GLU A 25 -2.20 -10.59 16.84
CA GLU A 25 -2.35 -9.29 17.51
C GLU A 25 -3.26 -8.35 16.74
N LEU A 26 -3.12 -8.29 15.40
CA LEU A 26 -4.01 -7.50 14.56
C LEU A 26 -5.47 -7.95 14.68
N GLY A 27 -5.70 -9.27 14.68
CA GLY A 27 -7.05 -9.85 14.75
C GLY A 27 -7.78 -9.60 16.08
N LYS A 28 -7.07 -9.25 17.16
CA LYS A 28 -7.71 -8.83 18.43
C LYS A 28 -8.42 -7.49 18.31
N VAL A 29 -7.95 -6.63 17.40
CA VAL A 29 -8.39 -5.22 17.29
C VAL A 29 -9.15 -4.97 16.00
N VAL A 30 -8.69 -5.55 14.88
CA VAL A 30 -9.24 -5.34 13.54
C VAL A 30 -10.08 -6.55 13.17
N ILE A 31 -11.39 -6.45 13.42
CA ILE A 31 -12.34 -7.54 13.20
C ILE A 31 -12.87 -7.48 11.78
N GLY A 32 -12.92 -8.62 11.08
CA GLY A 32 -13.55 -8.77 9.77
C GLY A 32 -12.80 -8.15 8.59
N GLN A 33 -11.67 -7.48 8.81
CA GLN A 33 -10.90 -6.81 7.76
C GLN A 33 -9.62 -7.58 7.40
N ASN A 34 -9.71 -8.91 7.23
CA ASN A 34 -8.57 -9.77 6.93
C ASN A 34 -7.87 -9.37 5.62
N TYR A 35 -8.65 -9.00 4.60
CA TYR A 35 -8.12 -8.50 3.34
C TYR A 35 -7.27 -7.23 3.55
N LEU A 36 -7.77 -6.25 4.29
CA LEU A 36 -7.05 -5.02 4.59
C LEU A 36 -5.74 -5.33 5.33
N THR A 37 -5.78 -6.11 6.40
CA THR A 37 -4.59 -6.41 7.21
C THR A 37 -3.55 -7.20 6.41
N GLU A 38 -3.95 -8.17 5.61
CA GLU A 38 -3.04 -8.92 4.72
C GLU A 38 -2.35 -7.97 3.71
N ARG A 39 -3.10 -7.08 3.06
CA ARG A 39 -2.55 -6.14 2.07
C ARG A 39 -1.66 -5.06 2.69
N LEU A 40 -1.96 -4.60 3.90
CA LEU A 40 -1.08 -3.69 4.65
C LEU A 40 0.27 -4.33 4.95
N VAL A 41 0.26 -5.60 5.37
CA VAL A 41 1.48 -6.37 5.62
C VAL A 41 2.26 -6.62 4.32
N ILE A 42 1.58 -6.92 3.20
CA ILE A 42 2.23 -7.01 1.88
C ILE A 42 2.92 -5.69 1.51
N GLY A 43 2.23 -4.57 1.67
CA GLY A 43 2.81 -3.24 1.43
C GLY A 43 4.06 -2.99 2.28
N LEU A 44 4.01 -3.35 3.56
CA LEU A 44 5.14 -3.24 4.49
C LEU A 44 6.33 -4.11 4.04
N LEU A 45 6.09 -5.37 3.72
CA LEU A 45 7.09 -6.35 3.31
C LEU A 45 7.68 -6.02 1.94
N ALA A 46 6.85 -5.63 0.97
CA ALA A 46 7.29 -5.25 -0.37
C ALA A 46 7.90 -3.84 -0.44
N ASN A 47 8.02 -3.14 0.71
CA ASN A 47 8.52 -1.76 0.78
C ASN A 47 7.73 -0.77 -0.09
N GLY A 48 6.43 -0.99 -0.27
CA GLY A 48 5.53 -0.23 -1.12
C GLY A 48 4.47 0.51 -0.33
N HIS A 49 4.12 1.72 -0.75
CA HIS A 49 3.08 2.53 -0.13
C HIS A 49 1.68 2.08 -0.57
N VAL A 50 0.67 2.33 0.26
CA VAL A 50 -0.69 1.83 0.04
C VAL A 50 -1.70 2.98 0.06
N LEU A 51 -2.58 3.01 -0.93
CA LEU A 51 -3.72 3.91 -1.00
C LEU A 51 -4.99 3.16 -0.58
N LEU A 52 -5.72 3.69 0.38
CA LEU A 52 -6.95 3.12 0.91
C LEU A 52 -8.14 3.96 0.44
N GLU A 53 -9.00 3.38 -0.35
CA GLU A 53 -10.26 3.99 -0.76
C GLU A 53 -11.42 3.34 -0.01
N GLY A 54 -12.29 4.14 0.59
CA GLY A 54 -13.47 3.64 1.29
C GLY A 54 -14.12 4.73 2.13
N VAL A 55 -15.38 4.52 2.45
CA VAL A 55 -16.18 5.45 3.26
C VAL A 55 -15.58 5.63 4.68
N PRO A 56 -15.89 6.72 5.38
CA PRO A 56 -15.52 6.90 6.78
C PRO A 56 -16.08 5.76 7.66
N GLY A 57 -15.40 5.49 8.78
CA GLY A 57 -15.89 4.52 9.78
C GLY A 57 -15.49 3.06 9.53
N LEU A 58 -14.77 2.73 8.45
CA LEU A 58 -14.36 1.36 8.12
C LEU A 58 -13.04 0.92 8.76
N ALA A 59 -12.74 1.41 9.96
CA ALA A 59 -11.58 1.04 10.76
C ALA A 59 -10.20 1.22 10.08
N LYS A 60 -10.08 2.02 9.00
CA LYS A 60 -8.81 2.29 8.29
C LYS A 60 -7.72 2.79 9.25
N THR A 61 -8.02 3.84 9.99
CA THR A 61 -7.09 4.42 11.00
C THR A 61 -6.76 3.41 12.10
N LEU A 62 -7.75 2.62 12.54
CA LEU A 62 -7.55 1.59 13.55
C LEU A 62 -6.60 0.50 13.07
N ALA A 63 -6.77 0.01 11.84
CA ALA A 63 -5.91 -1.01 11.25
C ALA A 63 -4.45 -0.56 11.16
N VAL A 64 -4.21 0.68 10.67
CA VAL A 64 -2.86 1.23 10.55
C VAL A 64 -2.21 1.45 11.92
N LYS A 65 -2.96 2.03 12.87
CA LYS A 65 -2.48 2.21 14.24
C LYS A 65 -2.18 0.87 14.92
N SER A 66 -3.03 -0.13 14.72
CA SER A 66 -2.82 -1.48 15.27
C SER A 66 -1.58 -2.13 14.65
N LEU A 67 -1.36 -1.99 13.34
CA LEU A 67 -0.14 -2.47 12.69
C LEU A 67 1.11 -1.80 13.28
N ALA A 68 1.08 -0.48 13.52
CA ALA A 68 2.19 0.22 14.16
C ALA A 68 2.43 -0.28 15.60
N ASN A 69 1.37 -0.55 16.35
CA ASN A 69 1.46 -1.04 17.72
C ASN A 69 2.04 -2.47 17.81
N THR A 70 1.85 -3.31 16.76
CA THR A 70 2.46 -4.64 16.74
C THR A 70 3.98 -4.62 16.59
N MET A 71 4.54 -3.47 16.26
CA MET A 71 5.97 -3.23 16.07
C MET A 71 6.42 -2.08 16.97
N HIS A 72 7.67 -2.09 17.42
CA HIS A 72 8.26 -0.95 18.13
C HIS A 72 8.68 0.15 17.15
N VAL A 73 7.71 0.79 16.49
CA VAL A 73 7.95 1.81 15.46
C VAL A 73 7.18 3.10 15.75
N LYS A 74 7.75 4.21 15.26
CA LYS A 74 7.09 5.50 15.35
C LYS A 74 5.94 5.58 14.35
N PHE A 75 4.75 5.89 14.87
CA PHE A 75 3.54 6.14 14.09
C PHE A 75 3.21 7.63 14.08
N SER A 76 2.78 8.14 12.92
CA SER A 76 2.25 9.50 12.78
C SER A 76 0.96 9.49 11.97
N ARG A 77 -0.04 10.24 12.43
CA ARG A 77 -1.26 10.51 11.67
C ARG A 77 -1.27 11.96 11.22
N LEU A 78 -1.48 12.16 9.95
CA LEU A 78 -1.62 13.45 9.29
C LEU A 78 -3.05 13.55 8.74
N GLN A 79 -3.85 14.44 9.30
CA GLN A 79 -5.16 14.78 8.73
C GLN A 79 -4.94 15.88 7.71
N PHE A 80 -5.24 15.59 6.45
CA PHE A 80 -5.08 16.56 5.36
C PHE A 80 -6.24 17.55 5.33
N THR A 81 -5.93 18.84 5.18
CA THR A 81 -6.89 19.95 5.13
C THR A 81 -6.51 20.96 4.04
N PRO A 82 -7.47 21.77 3.54
CA PRO A 82 -7.20 22.72 2.45
C PRO A 82 -6.19 23.83 2.79
N ASP A 83 -5.99 24.13 4.07
CA ASP A 83 -5.11 25.17 4.58
C ASP A 83 -3.69 24.69 4.91
N MET A 84 -3.40 23.39 4.76
CA MET A 84 -2.07 22.85 5.01
C MET A 84 -1.01 23.40 4.07
N LEU A 85 0.21 23.48 4.60
CA LEU A 85 1.43 23.81 3.86
C LEU A 85 2.37 22.59 3.81
N PRO A 86 3.25 22.49 2.80
CA PRO A 86 4.27 21.45 2.75
C PRO A 86 5.12 21.34 4.02
N ALA A 87 5.42 22.47 4.66
CA ALA A 87 6.17 22.52 5.92
C ALA A 87 5.48 21.81 7.09
N ASP A 88 4.15 21.69 7.07
CA ASP A 88 3.39 20.95 8.10
C ASP A 88 3.65 19.45 8.03
N ILE A 89 4.05 18.95 6.86
CA ILE A 89 4.39 17.54 6.63
C ILE A 89 5.87 17.29 6.85
N VAL A 90 6.72 18.06 6.17
CA VAL A 90 8.17 17.81 6.11
C VAL A 90 8.92 18.47 7.26
N GLY A 91 8.39 19.56 7.81
CA GLY A 91 9.06 20.36 8.82
C GLY A 91 9.65 21.65 8.24
N THR A 92 10.29 22.43 9.09
CA THR A 92 10.80 23.75 8.74
C THR A 92 12.05 24.11 9.54
N GLN A 93 12.74 25.16 9.12
CA GLN A 93 13.77 25.79 9.91
C GLN A 93 13.17 26.91 10.77
N ILE A 94 13.53 26.92 12.04
CA ILE A 94 13.10 27.94 13.02
C ILE A 94 14.31 28.77 13.40
N TYR A 95 14.22 30.07 13.23
CA TYR A 95 15.25 31.01 13.70
C TYR A 95 15.26 31.06 15.22
N ASN A 96 16.43 30.86 15.80
CA ASN A 96 16.65 30.99 17.24
C ASN A 96 17.36 32.33 17.53
N PRO A 97 16.65 33.32 18.13
CA PRO A 97 17.24 34.62 18.40
C PRO A 97 18.42 34.57 19.39
N GLN A 98 18.44 33.58 20.29
CA GLN A 98 19.49 33.45 21.29
C GLN A 98 20.82 32.98 20.72
N SER A 99 20.76 32.07 19.75
CA SER A 99 21.97 31.53 19.09
C SER A 99 22.33 32.24 17.79
N GLY A 100 21.45 33.12 17.27
CA GLY A 100 21.61 33.79 15.98
C GLY A 100 21.56 32.84 14.78
N GLY A 101 21.08 31.59 14.97
CA GLY A 101 21.09 30.55 13.96
C GLY A 101 19.71 29.92 13.70
N PHE A 102 19.67 29.01 12.71
CA PHE A 102 18.46 28.24 12.41
C PHE A 102 18.56 26.84 13.00
N THR A 103 17.46 26.38 13.61
CA THR A 103 17.28 24.99 14.07
C THR A 103 16.24 24.30 13.21
N THR A 104 16.55 23.08 12.77
CA THR A 104 15.61 22.27 11.97
C THR A 104 14.60 21.59 12.90
N ARG A 105 13.31 21.87 12.67
CA ARG A 105 12.21 21.13 13.27
C ARG A 105 11.66 20.15 12.27
N LYS A 106 11.92 18.85 12.49
CA LYS A 106 11.41 17.77 11.66
C LYS A 106 9.89 17.65 11.77
N GLY A 107 9.23 17.47 10.63
CA GLY A 107 7.78 17.30 10.55
C GLY A 107 7.33 15.86 10.87
N PRO A 108 6.01 15.62 10.86
CA PRO A 108 5.42 14.32 11.19
C PRO A 108 5.73 13.21 10.18
N VAL A 109 6.21 13.51 8.98
CA VAL A 109 6.67 12.51 8.00
C VAL A 109 7.88 11.70 8.51
N PHE A 110 8.62 12.20 9.50
CA PHE A 110 9.72 11.49 10.15
C PHE A 110 9.21 10.46 11.16
N ALA A 111 8.42 9.52 10.65
CA ALA A 111 7.91 8.36 11.36
C ALA A 111 8.06 7.12 10.45
N ASN A 112 8.03 5.92 11.03
CA ASN A 112 8.12 4.67 10.27
C ASN A 112 6.82 4.35 9.53
N LEU A 113 5.68 4.54 10.21
CA LEU A 113 4.36 4.41 9.62
C LEU A 113 3.65 5.77 9.67
N VAL A 114 3.28 6.26 8.49
CA VAL A 114 2.57 7.52 8.33
C VAL A 114 1.19 7.24 7.74
N LEU A 115 0.14 7.62 8.46
CA LEU A 115 -1.22 7.64 7.93
C LEU A 115 -1.53 9.05 7.42
N ALA A 116 -1.61 9.20 6.10
CA ALA A 116 -2.04 10.42 5.43
C ALA A 116 -3.56 10.35 5.22
N ASP A 117 -4.33 10.86 6.18
CA ASP A 117 -5.78 10.73 6.18
C ASP A 117 -6.42 11.82 5.31
N GLU A 118 -7.29 11.41 4.37
CA GLU A 118 -7.97 12.28 3.40
C GLU A 118 -7.00 13.11 2.54
N ILE A 119 -6.01 12.44 1.92
CA ILE A 119 -4.94 13.10 1.14
C ILE A 119 -5.48 14.02 0.04
N ASN A 120 -6.66 13.72 -0.51
CA ASN A 120 -7.33 14.52 -1.53
C ASN A 120 -7.94 15.84 -1.01
N ARG A 121 -7.92 16.12 0.29
CA ARG A 121 -8.37 17.41 0.85
C ARG A 121 -7.31 18.50 0.82
N ALA A 122 -6.05 18.16 0.69
CA ALA A 122 -4.98 19.16 0.66
C ALA A 122 -4.62 19.59 -0.77
N PRO A 123 -4.11 20.82 -0.95
CA PRO A 123 -3.66 21.32 -2.23
C PRO A 123 -2.54 20.47 -2.84
N ALA A 124 -2.41 20.50 -4.17
CA ALA A 124 -1.44 19.69 -4.93
C ALA A 124 0.02 19.84 -4.45
N LYS A 125 0.41 21.02 -3.95
CA LYS A 125 1.76 21.25 -3.41
C LYS A 125 2.03 20.42 -2.16
N VAL A 126 1.04 20.25 -1.31
CA VAL A 126 1.12 19.48 -0.06
C VAL A 126 1.16 17.98 -0.38
N GLN A 127 0.28 17.53 -1.28
CA GLN A 127 0.31 16.17 -1.80
C GLN A 127 1.68 15.82 -2.40
N SER A 128 2.22 16.71 -3.24
CA SER A 128 3.53 16.51 -3.89
C SER A 128 4.67 16.37 -2.89
N ALA A 129 4.66 17.13 -1.78
CA ALA A 129 5.70 17.02 -0.75
C ALA A 129 5.69 15.63 -0.07
N LEU A 130 4.50 15.07 0.22
CA LEU A 130 4.40 13.70 0.76
C LEU A 130 4.85 12.67 -0.27
N LEU A 131 4.40 12.81 -1.52
CA LEU A 131 4.73 11.86 -2.59
C LEU A 131 6.21 11.87 -2.97
N GLU A 132 6.89 13.01 -2.82
CA GLU A 132 8.35 13.12 -2.97
C GLU A 132 9.05 12.36 -1.83
N ALA A 133 8.66 12.60 -0.58
CA ALA A 133 9.20 11.89 0.58
C ALA A 133 8.99 10.36 0.47
N MET A 134 7.86 9.92 -0.10
CA MET A 134 7.58 8.50 -0.37
C MET A 134 8.55 7.90 -1.39
N GLN A 135 8.82 8.61 -2.47
CA GLN A 135 9.66 8.13 -3.57
C GLN A 135 11.14 8.16 -3.19
N GLU A 136 11.60 9.29 -2.67
CA GLU A 136 13.03 9.53 -2.41
C GLU A 136 13.50 8.97 -1.07
N ARG A 137 12.58 8.59 -0.17
CA ARG A 137 12.90 8.11 1.20
C ARG A 137 13.77 9.10 1.99
N GLN A 138 13.68 10.36 1.63
CA GLN A 138 14.40 11.46 2.26
C GLN A 138 13.61 12.77 2.10
N VAL A 139 13.95 13.75 2.92
CA VAL A 139 13.32 15.06 2.92
C VAL A 139 14.39 16.13 3.03
N THR A 140 14.30 17.19 2.21
CA THR A 140 15.19 18.35 2.31
C THR A 140 14.48 19.48 3.06
N ILE A 141 15.12 20.00 4.11
CA ILE A 141 14.63 21.13 4.92
C ILE A 141 15.74 22.20 4.93
N GLY A 142 15.48 23.33 4.29
CA GLY A 142 16.52 24.32 4.02
C GLY A 142 17.60 23.74 3.12
N GLU A 143 18.84 23.74 3.60
CA GLU A 143 20.01 23.21 2.86
C GLU A 143 20.37 21.77 3.22
N GLN A 144 19.65 21.15 4.15
CA GLN A 144 19.98 19.82 4.68
C GLN A 144 18.99 18.76 4.21
N THR A 145 19.51 17.62 3.78
CA THR A 145 18.71 16.44 3.41
C THR A 145 18.79 15.38 4.51
N PHE A 146 17.63 14.92 4.95
CA PHE A 146 17.46 13.95 6.02
C PHE A 146 16.84 12.68 5.44
N LYS A 147 17.48 11.52 5.67
CA LYS A 147 16.90 10.21 5.34
C LYS A 147 15.76 9.86 6.29
N LEU A 148 14.76 9.18 5.79
CA LEU A 148 13.67 8.61 6.59
C LEU A 148 14.08 7.22 7.10
N ASP A 149 13.74 6.94 8.35
CA ASP A 149 14.13 5.67 9.01
C ASP A 149 13.35 4.48 8.42
N ALA A 150 14.05 3.37 8.18
CA ALA A 150 13.43 2.13 7.72
C ALA A 150 12.97 1.26 8.92
N PRO A 151 11.85 0.52 8.75
CA PRO A 151 10.94 0.54 7.62
C PRO A 151 10.16 1.85 7.52
N PHE A 152 9.89 2.35 6.31
CA PHE A 152 9.08 3.53 6.09
C PHE A 152 7.90 3.18 5.18
N LEU A 153 6.67 3.35 5.68
CA LEU A 153 5.44 3.07 4.96
C LEU A 153 4.46 4.23 5.10
N VAL A 154 3.98 4.74 3.99
CA VAL A 154 2.86 5.67 3.94
C VAL A 154 1.60 4.94 3.52
N LEU A 155 0.56 5.16 4.30
CA LEU A 155 -0.80 4.72 4.03
C LEU A 155 -1.65 5.98 3.85
N ALA A 156 -2.09 6.22 2.63
CA ALA A 156 -2.95 7.36 2.33
C ALA A 156 -4.41 6.91 2.25
N THR A 157 -5.34 7.72 2.74
CA THR A 157 -6.76 7.46 2.58
C THR A 157 -7.41 8.46 1.62
N GLN A 158 -8.39 7.97 0.86
CA GLN A 158 -9.30 8.79 0.06
C GLN A 158 -10.74 8.44 0.42
N ASN A 159 -11.58 9.48 0.49
CA ASN A 159 -13.01 9.30 0.61
C ASN A 159 -13.65 9.50 -0.78
N PRO A 160 -14.24 8.46 -1.39
CA PRO A 160 -14.80 8.57 -2.73
C PRO A 160 -16.12 9.37 -2.79
N ILE A 161 -16.78 9.59 -1.65
CA ILE A 161 -18.09 10.26 -1.60
C ILE A 161 -17.95 11.78 -1.53
N GLU A 162 -16.91 12.28 -0.87
CA GLU A 162 -16.67 13.71 -0.73
C GLU A 162 -16.02 14.27 -2.01
N GLN A 163 -16.79 15.01 -2.80
CA GLN A 163 -16.31 15.67 -4.02
C GLN A 163 -16.07 17.17 -3.81
N GLU A 164 -16.82 17.82 -2.92
CA GLU A 164 -16.63 19.25 -2.63
C GLU A 164 -15.36 19.51 -1.81
N GLY A 165 -14.58 20.50 -2.23
CA GLY A 165 -13.34 20.88 -1.55
C GLY A 165 -12.23 19.86 -1.64
N THR A 166 -12.25 18.97 -2.66
CA THR A 166 -11.22 17.96 -2.88
C THR A 166 -10.36 18.29 -4.10
N TYR A 167 -9.10 17.87 -4.01
CA TYR A 167 -8.09 17.96 -5.08
C TYR A 167 -7.72 16.53 -5.47
N PRO A 168 -8.27 15.98 -6.56
CA PRO A 168 -7.96 14.61 -6.97
C PRO A 168 -6.47 14.47 -7.26
N LEU A 169 -5.91 13.33 -6.87
CA LEU A 169 -4.54 12.98 -7.20
C LEU A 169 -4.44 12.69 -8.70
N PRO A 170 -3.55 13.35 -9.45
CA PRO A 170 -3.27 12.99 -10.83
C PRO A 170 -2.81 11.53 -10.95
N GLU A 171 -3.09 10.88 -12.06
CA GLU A 171 -2.75 9.47 -12.33
C GLU A 171 -1.26 9.16 -12.10
N ALA A 172 -0.36 10.05 -12.56
CA ALA A 172 1.08 9.91 -12.34
C ALA A 172 1.48 9.94 -10.86
N GLN A 173 0.66 10.54 -10.00
CA GLN A 173 0.88 10.57 -8.56
C GLN A 173 0.30 9.33 -7.88
N VAL A 174 -0.86 8.87 -8.32
CA VAL A 174 -1.48 7.63 -7.82
C VAL A 174 -0.63 6.41 -8.18
N ASP A 175 0.05 6.39 -9.32
CA ASP A 175 0.99 5.32 -9.74
C ASP A 175 2.17 5.12 -8.78
N ARG A 176 2.47 6.07 -7.89
CA ARG A 176 3.50 5.91 -6.84
C ARG A 176 3.08 5.00 -5.70
N PHE A 177 1.79 4.78 -5.51
CA PHE A 177 1.31 3.76 -4.56
C PHE A 177 1.43 2.37 -5.18
N MET A 178 2.00 1.44 -4.43
CA MET A 178 2.12 0.05 -4.88
C MET A 178 0.76 -0.61 -4.99
N LEU A 179 -0.09 -0.44 -3.98
CA LEU A 179 -1.43 -1.02 -3.89
C LEU A 179 -2.47 0.07 -3.70
N LYS A 180 -3.61 -0.09 -4.36
CA LYS A 180 -4.86 0.64 -4.07
C LYS A 180 -5.90 -0.36 -3.59
N LEU A 181 -6.38 -0.19 -2.36
CA LEU A 181 -7.34 -1.09 -1.73
C LEU A 181 -8.71 -0.41 -1.64
N LYS A 182 -9.74 -1.10 -2.09
CA LYS A 182 -11.13 -0.69 -1.86
C LYS A 182 -11.65 -1.40 -0.62
N ILE A 183 -12.02 -0.63 0.39
CA ILE A 183 -12.51 -1.13 1.68
C ILE A 183 -14.02 -1.04 1.70
N GLY A 184 -14.67 -2.20 1.78
CA GLY A 184 -16.12 -2.33 1.89
C GLY A 184 -16.59 -2.41 3.34
N TYR A 185 -17.91 -2.38 3.50
CA TYR A 185 -18.53 -2.60 4.80
C TYR A 185 -18.27 -4.04 5.28
N PRO A 186 -18.16 -4.24 6.61
CA PRO A 186 -18.11 -5.57 7.18
C PRO A 186 -19.42 -6.32 6.93
N THR A 187 -19.36 -7.65 6.96
CA THR A 187 -20.54 -8.49 6.93
C THR A 187 -21.36 -8.35 8.21
N ARG A 188 -22.64 -8.71 8.18
CA ARG A 188 -23.49 -8.68 9.37
C ARG A 188 -22.88 -9.47 10.56
N ALA A 189 -22.21 -10.58 10.29
CA ALA A 189 -21.57 -11.39 11.33
C ALA A 189 -20.37 -10.66 11.94
N GLU A 190 -19.56 -10.01 11.12
CA GLU A 190 -18.43 -9.21 11.55
C GLU A 190 -18.86 -7.95 12.31
N GLU A 191 -19.92 -7.27 11.88
CA GLU A 191 -20.49 -6.13 12.63
C GLU A 191 -20.94 -6.56 14.03
N ARG A 192 -21.55 -7.75 14.17
CA ARG A 192 -21.91 -8.28 15.49
C ARG A 192 -20.70 -8.50 16.36
N GLN A 193 -19.61 -9.06 15.80
CA GLN A 193 -18.36 -9.24 16.54
C GLN A 193 -17.74 -7.89 16.93
N ILE A 194 -17.77 -6.90 16.03
CA ILE A 194 -17.31 -5.53 16.31
C ILE A 194 -18.08 -4.96 17.50
N LEU A 195 -19.41 -5.10 17.51
CA LEU A 195 -20.26 -4.63 18.58
C LEU A 195 -19.90 -5.32 19.93
N GLU A 196 -19.72 -6.64 19.94
CA GLU A 196 -19.37 -7.39 21.15
C GLU A 196 -18.01 -6.98 21.74
N VAL A 197 -17.04 -6.63 20.88
CA VAL A 197 -15.68 -6.28 21.29
C VAL A 197 -15.53 -4.79 21.60
N MET A 198 -16.13 -3.91 20.77
CA MET A 198 -15.87 -2.48 20.81
C MET A 198 -16.93 -1.65 21.53
N ALA A 199 -18.15 -2.16 21.73
CA ALA A 199 -19.23 -1.41 22.40
C ALA A 199 -19.04 -1.40 23.93
N LYS A 200 -17.92 -0.85 24.39
CA LYS A 200 -17.54 -0.74 25.79
C LYS A 200 -17.06 0.67 26.07
N THR A 201 -17.37 1.20 27.24
CA THR A 201 -16.92 2.52 27.67
C THR A 201 -15.44 2.57 28.08
N SER A 202 -14.85 1.39 28.35
CA SER A 202 -13.43 1.23 28.70
C SER A 202 -12.94 -0.16 28.34
N GLY A 203 -11.62 -0.33 28.24
CA GLY A 203 -11.01 -1.65 28.01
C GLY A 203 -11.14 -2.13 26.55
N THR A 204 -11.18 -1.25 25.57
CA THR A 204 -11.07 -1.63 24.16
C THR A 204 -9.72 -2.31 23.90
N PRO A 205 -9.70 -3.41 23.12
CA PRO A 205 -8.46 -4.14 22.86
C PRO A 205 -7.44 -3.28 22.14
N THR A 206 -6.17 -3.46 22.48
CA THR A 206 -5.03 -2.84 21.81
C THR A 206 -4.07 -3.94 21.39
N ALA A 207 -3.45 -3.77 20.23
CA ALA A 207 -2.40 -4.67 19.77
C ALA A 207 -1.12 -4.42 20.59
N SER A 208 -0.43 -5.49 20.94
CA SER A 208 0.85 -5.46 21.64
C SER A 208 2.00 -5.61 20.65
N ALA A 209 3.15 -5.04 20.97
CA ALA A 209 4.35 -5.17 20.14
C ALA A 209 4.92 -6.60 20.25
N VAL A 210 4.96 -7.28 19.11
CA VAL A 210 5.42 -8.67 18.95
C VAL A 210 6.45 -8.85 17.84
N VAL A 211 6.77 -7.77 17.10
CA VAL A 211 7.69 -7.78 15.96
C VAL A 211 8.76 -6.73 16.15
N ASP A 212 10.02 -7.10 15.99
CA ASP A 212 11.12 -6.14 15.87
C ASP A 212 11.16 -5.57 14.45
N PRO A 213 11.31 -4.26 14.24
CA PRO A 213 11.48 -3.66 12.91
C PRO A 213 12.60 -4.30 12.09
N LYS A 214 13.63 -4.84 12.73
CA LYS A 214 14.72 -5.56 12.08
C LYS A 214 14.25 -6.86 11.42
N ASP A 215 13.23 -7.51 11.96
CA ASP A 215 12.68 -8.73 11.36
C ASP A 215 11.96 -8.42 10.05
N ILE A 216 11.33 -7.25 9.94
CA ILE A 216 10.77 -6.77 8.66
C ILE A 216 11.87 -6.57 7.62
N LEU A 217 13.02 -5.99 8.01
CA LEU A 217 14.13 -5.77 7.09
C LEU A 217 14.74 -7.10 6.63
N LYS A 218 14.98 -8.04 7.56
CA LYS A 218 15.43 -9.41 7.23
C LYS A 218 14.45 -10.13 6.30
N ALA A 219 13.14 -10.01 6.56
CA ALA A 219 12.11 -10.59 5.71
C ALA A 219 12.17 -10.01 4.28
N ARG A 220 12.44 -8.71 4.13
CA ARG A 220 12.62 -8.08 2.81
C ARG A 220 13.82 -8.66 2.04
N ASP A 221 14.92 -8.93 2.74
CA ASP A 221 16.10 -9.56 2.12
C ASP A 221 15.74 -10.95 1.61
N VAL A 222 15.04 -11.77 2.39
CA VAL A 222 14.58 -13.09 1.98
C VAL A 222 13.55 -12.99 0.83
N ILE A 223 12.63 -12.01 0.86
CA ILE A 223 11.67 -11.77 -0.22
C ILE A 223 12.38 -11.45 -1.54
N ASN A 224 13.50 -10.75 -1.51
CA ASN A 224 14.28 -10.49 -2.73
C ASN A 224 14.79 -11.78 -3.37
N GLU A 225 15.12 -12.80 -2.58
CA GLU A 225 15.62 -14.12 -3.04
C GLU A 225 14.51 -15.05 -3.51
N ILE A 226 13.22 -14.74 -3.26
CA ILE A 226 12.09 -15.59 -3.69
C ILE A 226 12.14 -15.77 -5.22
N TYR A 227 12.11 -17.04 -5.63
CA TYR A 227 12.22 -17.44 -7.02
C TYR A 227 10.96 -17.06 -7.82
N VAL A 228 11.17 -16.48 -8.98
CA VAL A 228 10.12 -16.23 -9.98
C VAL A 228 10.53 -16.90 -11.28
N ASP A 229 9.77 -17.89 -11.74
CA ASP A 229 10.01 -18.57 -13.00
C ASP A 229 9.88 -17.60 -14.19
N ASP A 230 10.65 -17.82 -15.25
CA ASP A 230 10.64 -16.93 -16.42
C ASP A 230 9.25 -16.86 -17.07
N LYS A 231 8.50 -17.96 -17.11
CA LYS A 231 7.12 -17.96 -17.61
C LYS A 231 6.18 -17.09 -16.75
N VAL A 232 6.41 -17.03 -15.43
CA VAL A 232 5.66 -16.15 -14.54
C VAL A 232 6.07 -14.69 -14.73
N LYS A 233 7.36 -14.41 -15.00
CA LYS A 233 7.81 -13.07 -15.36
C LYS A 233 7.18 -12.61 -16.69
N ASP A 234 7.19 -13.46 -17.70
CA ASP A 234 6.55 -13.18 -18.99
C ASP A 234 5.05 -12.91 -18.80
N TYR A 235 4.36 -13.73 -18.00
CA TYR A 235 2.95 -13.52 -17.67
C TYR A 235 2.68 -12.17 -16.99
N ILE A 236 3.54 -11.75 -16.04
CA ILE A 236 3.44 -10.43 -15.40
C ILE A 236 3.64 -9.30 -16.43
N VAL A 237 4.60 -9.45 -17.34
CA VAL A 237 4.86 -8.48 -18.42
C VAL A 237 3.67 -8.42 -19.37
N ASP A 238 3.14 -9.57 -19.78
CA ASP A 238 2.00 -9.66 -20.68
C ASP A 238 0.74 -9.03 -20.07
N LEU A 239 0.47 -9.25 -18.78
CA LEU A 239 -0.62 -8.60 -18.07
C LEU A 239 -0.54 -7.07 -18.17
N VAL A 240 0.65 -6.51 -17.96
CA VAL A 240 0.85 -5.05 -18.02
C VAL A 240 0.82 -4.55 -19.45
N CYS A 241 1.42 -5.27 -20.41
CA CYS A 241 1.39 -4.92 -21.83
C CYS A 241 -0.02 -4.99 -22.41
N ALA A 242 -0.82 -5.96 -22.01
CA ALA A 242 -2.21 -6.08 -22.42
C ALA A 242 -3.08 -4.87 -22.00
N THR A 243 -2.70 -4.13 -20.95
CA THR A 243 -3.38 -2.87 -20.61
C THR A 243 -3.05 -1.74 -21.59
N ARG A 244 -1.97 -1.83 -22.39
CA ARG A 244 -1.53 -0.81 -23.35
C ARG A 244 -1.89 -1.18 -24.79
N ASP A 245 -1.77 -2.44 -25.11
CA ASP A 245 -2.08 -2.99 -26.44
C ASP A 245 -2.88 -4.28 -26.31
N PRO A 246 -4.17 -4.20 -25.92
CA PRO A 246 -5.00 -5.38 -25.74
C PRO A 246 -5.29 -6.11 -27.05
N GLU A 247 -5.24 -5.42 -28.20
CA GLU A 247 -5.47 -6.04 -29.52
C GLU A 247 -4.39 -7.10 -29.86
N HIS A 248 -3.13 -6.82 -29.49
CA HIS A 248 -2.03 -7.79 -29.66
C HIS A 248 -2.34 -9.12 -28.95
N TYR A 249 -2.99 -9.03 -27.78
CA TYR A 249 -3.41 -10.18 -26.97
C TYR A 249 -4.82 -10.69 -27.33
N LYS A 250 -5.47 -10.12 -28.35
CA LYS A 250 -6.83 -10.45 -28.80
C LYS A 250 -7.89 -10.25 -27.70
N ILE A 251 -7.70 -9.28 -26.83
CA ILE A 251 -8.60 -8.93 -25.75
C ILE A 251 -9.43 -7.70 -26.17
N ALA A 252 -10.75 -7.85 -26.19
CA ALA A 252 -11.65 -6.81 -26.67
C ALA A 252 -11.97 -5.76 -25.59
N VAL A 253 -10.98 -4.94 -25.22
CA VAL A 253 -11.11 -3.85 -24.22
C VAL A 253 -10.44 -2.54 -24.66
N LYS A 254 -9.95 -2.44 -25.90
CA LYS A 254 -9.19 -1.29 -26.37
C LYS A 254 -9.97 0.01 -26.25
N ASP A 255 -11.21 0.02 -26.69
CA ASP A 255 -12.08 1.21 -26.69
C ASP A 255 -12.42 1.69 -25.28
N PHE A 256 -12.18 0.84 -24.27
CA PHE A 256 -12.42 1.16 -22.85
C PHE A 256 -11.19 1.67 -22.13
N ILE A 257 -9.98 1.61 -22.72
CA ILE A 257 -8.73 2.02 -22.07
C ILE A 257 -8.25 3.34 -22.66
N GLN A 258 -8.23 4.37 -21.82
CA GLN A 258 -7.62 5.67 -22.15
C GLN A 258 -6.12 5.63 -21.90
N LEU A 259 -5.68 5.06 -20.78
CA LEU A 259 -4.28 4.94 -20.39
C LEU A 259 -4.02 3.59 -19.76
N GLY A 260 -3.06 2.85 -20.30
CA GLY A 260 -2.57 1.59 -19.74
C GLY A 260 -1.50 1.79 -18.66
N ALA A 261 -1.24 0.74 -17.90
CA ALA A 261 -0.33 0.75 -16.78
C ALA A 261 1.15 0.95 -17.19
N SER A 262 1.90 1.70 -16.40
CA SER A 262 3.33 1.97 -16.60
C SER A 262 4.22 0.75 -16.25
N PRO A 263 5.53 0.73 -16.60
CA PRO A 263 6.46 -0.31 -16.15
C PRO A 263 6.57 -0.42 -14.62
N ARG A 264 6.18 0.60 -13.85
CA ARG A 264 6.05 0.51 -12.40
C ARG A 264 5.07 -0.57 -11.97
N ALA A 265 4.03 -0.82 -12.76
CA ALA A 265 3.09 -1.90 -12.49
C ALA A 265 3.75 -3.28 -12.54
N THR A 266 4.63 -3.53 -13.51
CA THR A 266 5.40 -4.79 -13.63
C THR A 266 6.26 -5.03 -12.39
N ILE A 267 6.95 -3.98 -11.93
CA ILE A 267 7.78 -4.03 -10.71
C ILE A 267 6.88 -4.25 -9.47
N ALA A 268 5.79 -3.51 -9.35
CA ALA A 268 4.86 -3.61 -8.23
C ALA A 268 4.20 -5.00 -8.15
N LEU A 269 3.75 -5.56 -9.28
CA LEU A 269 3.21 -6.93 -9.36
C LEU A 269 4.23 -7.96 -8.89
N THR A 270 5.47 -7.86 -9.36
CA THR A 270 6.54 -8.80 -9.00
C THR A 270 6.83 -8.75 -7.50
N LEU A 271 7.03 -7.55 -6.95
CA LEU A 271 7.35 -7.37 -5.52
C LEU A 271 6.18 -7.79 -4.62
N ALA A 272 4.96 -7.40 -4.98
CA ALA A 272 3.78 -7.78 -4.23
C ALA A 272 3.50 -9.29 -4.29
N ALA A 273 3.73 -9.95 -5.45
CA ALA A 273 3.60 -11.40 -5.60
C ALA A 273 4.66 -12.15 -4.77
N LYS A 274 5.90 -11.69 -4.73
CA LYS A 274 6.94 -12.23 -3.85
C LYS A 274 6.56 -12.09 -2.39
N ALA A 275 6.09 -10.91 -1.96
CA ALA A 275 5.63 -10.69 -0.59
C ALA A 275 4.40 -11.57 -0.24
N TYR A 276 3.50 -11.77 -1.20
CA TYR A 276 2.37 -12.67 -1.02
C TYR A 276 2.81 -14.14 -0.90
N ALA A 277 3.74 -14.61 -1.74
CA ALA A 277 4.33 -15.95 -1.64
C ALA A 277 5.02 -16.15 -0.27
N PHE A 278 5.75 -15.14 0.22
CA PHE A 278 6.35 -15.13 1.55
C PHE A 278 5.30 -15.32 2.64
N LEU A 279 4.18 -14.59 2.61
CA LEU A 279 3.08 -14.75 3.55
C LEU A 279 2.46 -16.15 3.53
N LYS A 280 2.49 -16.81 2.37
CA LYS A 280 2.02 -18.21 2.22
C LYS A 280 3.11 -19.24 2.57
N GLY A 281 4.26 -18.81 3.10
CA GLY A 281 5.37 -19.66 3.50
C GLY A 281 6.11 -20.32 2.35
N ARG A 282 6.11 -19.73 1.15
CA ARG A 282 6.69 -20.31 -0.07
C ARG A 282 7.85 -19.45 -0.59
N GLY A 283 8.93 -20.13 -1.01
CA GLY A 283 10.11 -19.53 -1.63
C GLY A 283 10.00 -19.32 -3.15
N TYR A 284 8.81 -19.41 -3.73
CA TYR A 284 8.56 -19.22 -5.15
C TYR A 284 7.18 -18.60 -5.40
N VAL A 285 7.07 -17.85 -6.50
CA VAL A 285 5.83 -17.21 -6.96
C VAL A 285 5.10 -18.12 -7.93
N THR A 286 3.77 -18.17 -7.80
CA THR A 286 2.86 -18.84 -8.74
C THR A 286 2.04 -17.81 -9.52
N PRO A 287 1.49 -18.16 -10.71
CA PRO A 287 0.54 -17.29 -11.42
C PRO A 287 -0.67 -16.89 -10.56
N GLN A 288 -1.12 -17.79 -9.69
CA GLN A 288 -2.23 -17.49 -8.77
C GLN A 288 -1.89 -16.39 -7.76
N ASP A 289 -0.63 -16.27 -7.33
CA ASP A 289 -0.20 -15.16 -6.46
C ASP A 289 -0.33 -13.83 -7.19
N VAL A 290 0.09 -13.79 -8.45
CA VAL A 290 -0.05 -12.61 -9.31
C VAL A 290 -1.53 -12.22 -9.46
N LYS A 291 -2.42 -13.18 -9.73
CA LYS A 291 -3.87 -12.93 -9.82
C LYS A 291 -4.45 -12.42 -8.49
N SER A 292 -4.01 -12.98 -7.36
CA SER A 292 -4.54 -12.64 -6.03
C SER A 292 -4.28 -11.20 -5.61
N ILE A 293 -3.18 -10.60 -6.09
CA ILE A 293 -2.81 -9.21 -5.75
C ILE A 293 -2.96 -8.25 -6.93
N GLY A 294 -3.17 -8.79 -8.13
CA GLY A 294 -3.06 -8.03 -9.38
C GLY A 294 -4.10 -6.92 -9.49
N MET A 295 -5.32 -7.15 -9.02
CA MET A 295 -6.36 -6.11 -9.02
C MET A 295 -5.94 -4.92 -8.15
N ASP A 296 -5.33 -5.16 -6.98
CA ASP A 296 -4.89 -4.11 -6.06
C ASP A 296 -3.71 -3.29 -6.63
N VAL A 297 -2.93 -3.90 -7.52
CA VAL A 297 -1.84 -3.22 -8.22
C VAL A 297 -2.31 -2.47 -9.45
N LEU A 298 -3.28 -2.99 -10.21
CA LEU A 298 -3.64 -2.48 -11.54
C LEU A 298 -4.83 -1.51 -11.54
N ARG A 299 -5.79 -1.61 -10.58
CA ARG A 299 -7.04 -0.81 -10.61
C ARG A 299 -6.84 0.71 -10.67
N HIS A 300 -5.71 1.22 -10.17
CA HIS A 300 -5.39 2.65 -10.18
C HIS A 300 -4.37 3.04 -11.24
N ARG A 301 -4.01 2.11 -12.10
CA ARG A 301 -3.00 2.29 -13.17
C ARG A 301 -3.59 2.17 -14.56
N VAL A 302 -4.86 1.76 -14.64
CA VAL A 302 -5.60 1.68 -15.89
C VAL A 302 -6.71 2.72 -15.84
N ALA A 303 -6.58 3.78 -16.64
CA ALA A 303 -7.63 4.78 -16.79
C ALA A 303 -8.56 4.37 -17.93
N ILE A 304 -9.87 4.52 -17.70
CA ILE A 304 -10.91 4.16 -18.66
C ILE A 304 -11.37 5.38 -19.44
N THR A 305 -11.94 5.15 -20.63
CA THR A 305 -12.52 6.20 -21.47
C THR A 305 -13.86 6.66 -20.95
N TYR A 306 -14.34 7.84 -21.41
CA TYR A 306 -15.68 8.33 -21.08
C TYR A 306 -16.78 7.42 -21.65
N GLU A 307 -16.51 6.75 -22.77
CA GLU A 307 -17.42 5.76 -23.36
C GLU A 307 -17.57 4.57 -22.44
N ALA A 308 -16.47 4.11 -21.83
CA ALA A 308 -16.51 3.03 -20.85
C ALA A 308 -17.31 3.42 -19.61
N GLU A 309 -17.11 4.66 -19.10
CA GLU A 309 -17.89 5.17 -17.96
C GLU A 309 -19.40 5.25 -18.31
N ALA A 310 -19.74 5.71 -19.51
CA ALA A 310 -21.12 5.78 -19.98
C ALA A 310 -21.80 4.39 -20.08
N GLU A 311 -20.98 3.33 -20.30
CA GLU A 311 -21.43 1.92 -20.26
C GLU A 311 -21.35 1.30 -18.84
N GLU A 312 -21.18 2.10 -17.80
CA GLU A 312 -21.02 1.66 -16.41
C GLU A 312 -19.84 0.69 -16.19
N LYS A 313 -18.85 0.72 -17.07
CA LYS A 313 -17.60 -0.03 -16.92
C LYS A 313 -16.69 0.67 -15.91
N THR A 314 -15.90 -0.12 -15.20
CA THR A 314 -14.89 0.38 -14.26
C THR A 314 -13.49 -0.11 -14.68
N SER A 315 -12.44 0.51 -14.14
CA SER A 315 -11.08 0.00 -14.35
C SER A 315 -10.95 -1.47 -13.90
N GLU A 316 -11.67 -1.85 -12.83
CA GLU A 316 -11.68 -3.24 -12.35
C GLU A 316 -12.32 -4.20 -13.35
N THR A 317 -13.42 -3.81 -14.01
CA THR A 317 -14.05 -4.69 -15.02
C THR A 317 -13.15 -4.90 -16.22
N VAL A 318 -12.42 -3.86 -16.64
CA VAL A 318 -11.45 -3.95 -17.74
C VAL A 318 -10.27 -4.82 -17.36
N VAL A 319 -9.67 -4.58 -16.18
CA VAL A 319 -8.54 -5.37 -15.64
C VAL A 319 -8.95 -6.82 -15.42
N GLN A 320 -10.15 -7.08 -14.90
CA GLN A 320 -10.66 -8.44 -14.70
C GLN A 320 -10.73 -9.20 -16.02
N LYS A 321 -11.24 -8.56 -17.08
CA LYS A 321 -11.32 -9.18 -18.41
C LYS A 321 -9.92 -9.54 -18.94
N ILE A 322 -8.90 -8.72 -18.70
CA ILE A 322 -7.52 -9.04 -19.04
C ILE A 322 -7.04 -10.28 -18.28
N PHE A 323 -7.33 -10.39 -16.97
CA PHE A 323 -6.97 -11.59 -16.18
C PHE A 323 -7.69 -12.85 -16.63
N ASP A 324 -8.91 -12.73 -17.13
CA ASP A 324 -9.71 -13.88 -17.55
C ASP A 324 -9.32 -14.41 -18.94
N GLU A 325 -8.94 -13.51 -19.87
CA GLU A 325 -8.65 -13.85 -21.25
C GLU A 325 -7.17 -14.13 -21.52
N LEU A 326 -6.25 -13.57 -20.69
CA LEU A 326 -4.82 -13.82 -20.88
C LEU A 326 -4.44 -15.25 -20.45
N PRO A 327 -3.76 -16.03 -21.31
CA PRO A 327 -3.33 -17.38 -20.96
C PRO A 327 -2.42 -17.42 -19.73
N VAL A 328 -2.69 -18.36 -18.84
CA VAL A 328 -1.88 -18.60 -17.63
C VAL A 328 -0.83 -19.65 -17.95
N PRO A 329 0.47 -19.44 -17.63
CA PRO A 329 1.54 -20.38 -17.91
C PRO A 329 1.48 -21.67 -17.09
#